data_94ac2bdbb2ecf8b8d986710e54e1bbe3
#
_entry.id   94ac2bdbb2ecf8b8d986710e54e1bbe3
#
_cell.length_a   1.000
_cell.length_b   1.000
_cell.length_c   1.000
_cell.angle_alpha   90.00
_cell.angle_beta   90.00
_cell.angle_gamma   90.00
#
_symmetry.space_group_name_H-M   'P 1'
#
loop_
_entity.id
_entity.type
_entity.pdbx_description
1 polymer ?
#
loop_
_entity_poly.entity_id
_entity_poly.type
_entity_poly.pdbx_seq_one_letter_code
_entity_poly.pdbx_strand_id
1 'polypeptide(L)'
;MNTKLNIIKALGILAIVAAAFSSSAQQDPMYTQYMFNTQTINPAYAGTWESLGFMVLGRNQWSGFDGAPNTYTFTMQAPLRNERVALGLNVISDKIGYEKRFYVYGDYSYLVPVGEKTNLRLGLKGGFTNYSHNLEEHNILDPNDPAFIGEITHSFKPNFGVGAFLYSKKAYVGFSIPKVINSNFDITSENFSIEGELRHYFLMAGAVFDLGENLKFKPTAFTKASFTSESGTPVQFDFTGNFLFKEKLWLGAMYRTGDSFGFIAQFLFAEKLRVGYAIDFSTTNLRHYNNGTHEVMISYELKFRKEEVVSPRYF
;
A
#
# COMPACT_ATOMS: atom_id res chain seq x y z
N MET A 1 -5.04 -11.82 -39.52
CA MET A 1 -5.41 -10.37 -39.54
C MET A 1 -6.36 -9.99 -38.40
N ASN A 2 -7.26 -10.86 -37.97
CA ASN A 2 -8.26 -10.57 -36.93
C ASN A 2 -7.70 -10.41 -35.50
N THR A 3 -6.61 -11.10 -35.14
CA THR A 3 -6.03 -11.06 -33.80
C THR A 3 -5.41 -9.68 -33.44
N LYS A 4 -4.71 -9.06 -34.39
CA LYS A 4 -4.15 -7.71 -34.23
C LYS A 4 -5.24 -6.65 -34.09
N LEU A 5 -6.34 -6.77 -34.83
CA LEU A 5 -7.47 -5.84 -34.76
C LEU A 5 -8.22 -5.96 -33.43
N ASN A 6 -8.33 -7.16 -32.86
CA ASN A 6 -8.95 -7.38 -31.55
C ASN A 6 -8.08 -6.85 -30.42
N ILE A 7 -6.76 -6.93 -30.51
CA ILE A 7 -5.84 -6.34 -29.55
C ILE A 7 -5.93 -4.81 -29.58
N ILE A 8 -5.97 -4.20 -30.75
CA ILE A 8 -6.11 -2.72 -30.89
C ILE A 8 -7.47 -2.25 -30.35
N LYS A 9 -8.55 -2.98 -30.59
CA LYS A 9 -9.85 -2.68 -30.04
C LYS A 9 -9.88 -2.81 -28.51
N ALA A 10 -9.26 -3.87 -27.96
CA ALA A 10 -9.15 -4.06 -26.51
C ALA A 10 -8.32 -2.96 -25.85
N LEU A 11 -7.21 -2.53 -26.46
CA LEU A 11 -6.39 -1.41 -25.99
C LEU A 11 -7.14 -0.07 -26.12
N GLY A 12 -7.93 0.12 -27.18
CA GLY A 12 -8.77 1.30 -27.35
C GLY A 12 -9.88 1.40 -26.31
N ILE A 13 -10.55 0.30 -25.99
CA ILE A 13 -11.57 0.24 -24.93
C ILE A 13 -10.93 0.50 -23.56
N LEU A 14 -9.76 -0.08 -23.31
CA LEU A 14 -9.00 0.15 -22.07
C LEU A 14 -8.59 1.62 -21.91
N ALA A 15 -8.18 2.28 -22.99
CA ALA A 15 -7.83 3.70 -23.01
C ALA A 15 -9.04 4.62 -22.78
N ILE A 16 -10.21 4.28 -23.32
CA ILE A 16 -11.46 5.05 -23.13
C ILE A 16 -11.97 4.91 -21.70
N VAL A 17 -11.88 3.71 -21.11
CA VAL A 17 -12.24 3.47 -19.70
C VAL A 17 -11.30 4.23 -18.76
N ALA A 18 -10.02 4.37 -19.10
CA ALA A 18 -9.05 5.11 -18.29
C ALA A 18 -9.23 6.64 -18.33
N ALA A 19 -9.93 7.20 -19.32
CA ALA A 19 -10.04 8.66 -19.53
C ALA A 19 -11.26 9.32 -18.84
N ALA A 20 -12.14 8.57 -18.16
CA ALA A 20 -13.50 9.05 -17.88
C ALA A 20 -13.76 9.56 -16.45
N PHE A 21 -12.79 9.59 -15.50
CA PHE A 21 -13.13 9.88 -14.11
C PHE A 21 -12.21 10.90 -13.46
N SER A 22 -12.73 12.10 -13.21
CA SER A 22 -12.17 13.06 -12.26
C SER A 22 -13.05 13.03 -11.00
N SER A 23 -12.58 12.44 -9.94
CA SER A 23 -13.23 12.49 -8.61
C SER A 23 -12.16 12.68 -7.55
N SER A 24 -12.36 13.64 -6.67
CA SER A 24 -11.57 13.86 -5.48
C SER A 24 -12.23 13.10 -4.34
N ALA A 25 -11.69 11.94 -4.00
CA ALA A 25 -12.05 11.19 -2.80
C ALA A 25 -10.83 11.06 -1.90
N GLN A 26 -11.03 11.16 -0.59
CA GLN A 26 -9.98 10.89 0.40
C GLN A 26 -9.48 9.45 0.20
N GLN A 27 -8.18 9.30 0.04
CA GLN A 27 -7.56 8.00 -0.23
C GLN A 27 -6.80 7.52 0.99
N ASP A 28 -6.82 6.18 1.21
CA ASP A 28 -5.88 5.54 2.13
C ASP A 28 -4.44 5.85 1.72
N PRO A 29 -3.50 5.91 2.70
CA PRO A 29 -2.09 6.15 2.41
C PRO A 29 -1.55 5.21 1.33
N MET A 30 -0.91 5.77 0.32
CA MET A 30 -0.26 5.02 -0.77
C MET A 30 1.25 5.10 -0.61
N TYR A 31 1.94 4.01 -0.88
CA TYR A 31 3.39 3.92 -0.76
C TYR A 31 4.03 3.78 -2.13
N THR A 32 5.20 4.38 -2.30
CA THR A 32 6.05 4.18 -3.48
C THR A 32 6.69 2.80 -3.43
N GLN A 33 7.04 2.35 -2.22
CA GLN A 33 7.66 1.06 -1.96
C GLN A 33 6.63 -0.04 -1.62
N TYR A 34 5.40 0.02 -2.17
CA TYR A 34 4.31 -0.94 -1.89
C TYR A 34 4.71 -2.40 -2.12
N MET A 35 5.56 -2.67 -3.12
CA MET A 35 6.02 -4.01 -3.45
C MET A 35 6.97 -4.62 -2.39
N PHE A 36 7.43 -3.82 -1.45
CA PHE A 36 8.23 -4.25 -0.31
C PHE A 36 7.45 -4.15 1.01
N ASN A 37 6.32 -3.43 1.02
CA ASN A 37 5.41 -3.28 2.18
C ASN A 37 4.02 -3.85 1.86
N THR A 38 3.98 -4.98 1.19
CA THR A 38 2.74 -5.60 0.68
C THR A 38 1.77 -6.00 1.80
N GLN A 39 2.26 -6.28 3.01
CA GLN A 39 1.43 -6.69 4.15
C GLN A 39 0.41 -5.61 4.54
N THR A 40 0.71 -4.33 4.38
CA THR A 40 -0.24 -3.26 4.71
C THR A 40 -1.52 -3.34 3.88
N ILE A 41 -1.39 -3.76 2.63
CA ILE A 41 -2.49 -3.82 1.66
C ILE A 41 -3.06 -5.24 1.48
N ASN A 42 -2.31 -6.31 1.76
CA ASN A 42 -2.77 -7.68 1.58
C ASN A 42 -2.42 -8.57 2.78
N PRO A 43 -3.41 -8.99 3.60
CA PRO A 43 -3.17 -9.85 4.76
C PRO A 43 -2.59 -11.22 4.41
N ALA A 44 -2.83 -11.73 3.20
CA ALA A 44 -2.27 -12.99 2.75
C ALA A 44 -0.75 -12.95 2.55
N TYR A 45 -0.15 -11.75 2.53
CA TYR A 45 1.30 -11.60 2.46
C TYR A 45 2.01 -11.99 3.76
N ALA A 46 1.32 -11.97 4.91
CA ALA A 46 1.89 -12.37 6.19
C ALA A 46 2.46 -13.80 6.12
N GLY A 47 3.71 -13.98 6.55
CA GLY A 47 4.45 -15.25 6.53
C GLY A 47 5.16 -15.57 5.21
N THR A 48 5.14 -14.70 4.22
CA THR A 48 5.93 -14.92 2.98
C THR A 48 7.43 -14.76 3.22
N TRP A 49 7.85 -14.07 4.27
CA TRP A 49 9.27 -13.95 4.61
C TRP A 49 9.86 -15.22 5.27
N GLU A 50 9.00 -16.18 5.64
CA GLU A 50 9.42 -17.45 6.30
C GLU A 50 10.27 -17.26 7.56
N SER A 51 10.26 -16.05 8.09
CA SER A 51 11.03 -15.60 9.26
C SER A 51 10.22 -14.59 10.06
N LEU A 52 10.63 -14.30 11.30
CA LEU A 52 10.11 -13.14 12.01
C LEU A 52 10.71 -11.89 11.38
N GLY A 53 9.86 -11.06 10.80
CA GLY A 53 10.26 -9.84 10.14
C GLY A 53 9.57 -8.63 10.72
N PHE A 54 10.30 -7.52 10.72
CA PHE A 54 9.84 -6.21 11.12
C PHE A 54 10.13 -5.20 10.02
N MET A 55 9.24 -4.24 9.84
CA MET A 55 9.47 -3.11 8.93
C MET A 55 8.91 -1.84 9.54
N VAL A 56 9.66 -0.76 9.40
CA VAL A 56 9.23 0.61 9.65
C VAL A 56 9.35 1.40 8.36
N LEU A 57 8.33 2.17 8.04
CA LEU A 57 8.31 3.04 6.88
C LEU A 57 7.76 4.40 7.29
N GLY A 58 8.48 5.46 6.93
CA GLY A 58 8.04 6.85 7.07
C GLY A 58 7.88 7.48 5.69
N ARG A 59 6.75 8.13 5.44
CA ARG A 59 6.45 8.84 4.20
C ARG A 59 6.06 10.28 4.51
N ASN A 60 6.78 11.22 3.95
CA ASN A 60 6.45 12.63 3.93
C ASN A 60 6.00 12.99 2.51
N GLN A 61 4.70 13.10 2.31
CA GLN A 61 4.10 13.38 1.01
C GLN A 61 4.06 14.90 0.78
N TRP A 62 4.35 15.36 -0.45
CA TRP A 62 4.33 16.77 -0.85
C TRP A 62 5.15 17.66 0.09
N SER A 63 6.40 17.30 0.29
CA SER A 63 7.31 18.00 1.21
C SER A 63 7.37 19.50 0.91
N GLY A 64 7.27 20.31 1.96
CA GLY A 64 7.22 21.78 1.85
C GLY A 64 5.83 22.37 1.69
N PHE A 65 4.78 21.54 1.60
CA PHE A 65 3.39 21.98 1.57
C PHE A 65 2.79 21.89 2.99
N ASP A 66 2.24 22.98 3.49
CA ASP A 66 1.66 23.01 4.84
C ASP A 66 0.43 22.10 4.94
N GLY A 67 0.38 21.30 6.01
CA GLY A 67 -0.67 20.30 6.20
C GLY A 67 -0.53 19.05 5.33
N ALA A 68 0.57 18.90 4.62
CA ALA A 68 0.83 17.73 3.77
C ALA A 68 0.81 16.41 4.55
N PRO A 69 0.41 15.29 3.91
CA PRO A 69 0.32 14.00 4.58
C PRO A 69 1.65 13.49 5.11
N ASN A 70 1.64 13.01 6.36
CA ASN A 70 2.76 12.33 7.00
C ASN A 70 2.29 10.98 7.52
N THR A 71 2.86 9.91 6.97
CA THR A 71 2.47 8.54 7.30
C THR A 71 3.65 7.79 7.90
N TYR A 72 3.43 7.17 9.06
CA TYR A 72 4.37 6.24 9.69
C TYR A 72 3.72 4.88 9.80
N THR A 73 4.44 3.86 9.35
CA THR A 73 3.95 2.49 9.31
C THR A 73 4.93 1.58 10.04
N PHE A 74 4.40 0.72 10.87
CA PHE A 74 5.12 -0.43 11.44
C PHE A 74 4.40 -1.69 11.01
N THR A 75 5.12 -2.65 10.46
CA THR A 75 4.61 -4.00 10.19
C THR A 75 5.50 -5.05 10.82
N MET A 76 4.88 -6.13 11.25
CA MET A 76 5.54 -7.31 11.77
C MET A 76 4.85 -8.54 11.18
N GLN A 77 5.62 -9.58 10.87
CA GLN A 77 5.08 -10.87 10.44
C GLN A 77 5.94 -12.01 10.95
N ALA A 78 5.28 -13.12 11.23
CA ALA A 78 5.96 -14.35 11.62
C ALA A 78 5.15 -15.58 11.19
N PRO A 79 5.76 -16.61 10.57
CA PRO A 79 5.15 -17.91 10.45
C PRO A 79 5.10 -18.58 11.84
N LEU A 80 4.04 -19.34 12.09
CA LEU A 80 3.96 -20.19 13.27
C LEU A 80 4.76 -21.48 13.06
N ARG A 81 4.87 -22.29 14.12
CA ARG A 81 5.67 -23.52 14.13
C ARG A 81 5.34 -24.51 13.00
N ASN A 82 4.09 -24.51 12.53
CA ASN A 82 3.63 -25.38 11.44
C ASN A 82 3.88 -24.81 10.03
N GLU A 83 4.46 -23.57 9.93
CA GLU A 83 4.78 -22.84 8.69
C GLU A 83 3.59 -22.56 7.75
N ARG A 84 2.47 -23.26 7.94
CA ARG A 84 1.24 -23.03 7.17
C ARG A 84 0.49 -21.79 7.64
N VAL A 85 0.48 -21.57 8.95
CA VAL A 85 -0.15 -20.41 9.57
C VAL A 85 0.89 -19.33 9.82
N ALA A 86 0.56 -18.11 9.52
CA ALA A 86 1.36 -16.97 9.91
C ALA A 86 0.47 -15.86 10.48
N LEU A 87 1.08 -15.07 11.35
CA LEU A 87 0.47 -13.89 11.95
C LEU A 87 1.20 -12.64 11.47
N GLY A 88 0.46 -11.55 11.39
CA GLY A 88 0.99 -10.24 11.08
C GLY A 88 0.38 -9.17 11.97
N LEU A 89 1.07 -8.05 12.10
CA LEU A 89 0.59 -6.84 12.75
C LEU A 89 0.92 -5.65 11.86
N ASN A 90 -0.05 -4.75 11.72
CA ASN A 90 0.12 -3.47 11.04
C ASN A 90 -0.31 -2.37 11.98
N VAL A 91 0.56 -1.39 12.19
CA VAL A 91 0.26 -0.16 12.92
C VAL A 91 0.60 1.00 12.01
N ILE A 92 -0.36 1.86 11.72
CA ILE A 92 -0.17 3.01 10.83
C ILE A 92 -0.66 4.26 11.55
N SER A 93 0.15 5.31 11.53
CA SER A 93 -0.22 6.65 11.95
C SER A 93 -0.16 7.57 10.74
N ASP A 94 -1.27 8.16 10.39
CA ASP A 94 -1.41 9.05 9.24
C ASP A 94 -1.97 10.40 9.70
N LYS A 95 -1.32 11.49 9.30
CA LYS A 95 -1.74 12.85 9.59
C LYS A 95 -1.84 13.63 8.29
N ILE A 96 -3.01 14.23 8.04
CA ILE A 96 -3.28 15.08 6.88
C ILE A 96 -3.95 16.36 7.40
N GLY A 97 -3.25 17.49 7.33
CA GLY A 97 -3.75 18.74 7.93
C GLY A 97 -4.03 18.54 9.42
N TYR A 98 -5.27 18.75 9.81
CA TYR A 98 -5.76 18.59 11.20
C TYR A 98 -6.34 17.20 11.47
N GLU A 99 -6.48 16.36 10.46
CA GLU A 99 -6.94 14.98 10.60
C GLU A 99 -5.80 14.07 11.02
N LYS A 100 -6.08 13.18 11.98
CA LYS A 100 -5.18 12.10 12.40
C LYS A 100 -5.93 10.79 12.35
N ARG A 101 -5.34 9.79 11.72
CA ARG A 101 -5.85 8.42 11.65
C ARG A 101 -4.82 7.47 12.22
N PHE A 102 -5.24 6.65 13.14
CA PHE A 102 -4.40 5.63 13.75
C PHE A 102 -5.03 4.26 13.54
N TYR A 103 -4.30 3.38 12.86
CA TYR A 103 -4.77 2.07 12.45
C TYR A 103 -4.00 1.00 13.21
N VAL A 104 -4.73 0.01 13.74
CA VAL A 104 -4.14 -1.21 14.32
C VAL A 104 -4.89 -2.41 13.77
N TYR A 105 -4.17 -3.24 13.01
CA TYR A 105 -4.72 -4.42 12.38
C TYR A 105 -3.84 -5.64 12.58
N GLY A 106 -4.44 -6.75 12.98
CA GLY A 106 -3.82 -8.06 12.97
C GLY A 106 -4.13 -8.80 11.67
N ASP A 107 -3.15 -9.53 11.16
CA ASP A 107 -3.31 -10.41 10.00
C ASP A 107 -3.17 -11.87 10.42
N TYR A 108 -4.01 -12.72 9.85
CA TYR A 108 -3.91 -14.16 9.88
C TYR A 108 -3.78 -14.67 8.46
N SER A 109 -2.79 -15.50 8.15
CA SER A 109 -2.67 -16.11 6.83
C SER A 109 -2.49 -17.62 6.92
N TYR A 110 -3.03 -18.31 5.94
CA TYR A 110 -2.94 -19.76 5.80
C TYR A 110 -2.37 -20.14 4.44
N LEU A 111 -1.32 -20.99 4.45
CA LEU A 111 -0.63 -21.49 3.27
C LEU A 111 -1.30 -22.75 2.74
N VAL A 112 -1.71 -22.72 1.48
CA VAL A 112 -2.23 -23.86 0.71
C VAL A 112 -1.26 -24.14 -0.44
N PRO A 113 -0.52 -25.25 -0.42
CA PRO A 113 0.27 -25.67 -1.57
C PRO A 113 -0.67 -26.03 -2.72
N VAL A 114 -0.52 -25.38 -3.89
CA VAL A 114 -1.35 -25.63 -5.07
C VAL A 114 -0.57 -26.29 -6.21
N GLY A 115 0.72 -26.47 -6.01
CA GLY A 115 1.62 -27.17 -6.94
C GLY A 115 3.00 -27.38 -6.31
N GLU A 116 3.90 -28.06 -7.01
CA GLU A 116 5.25 -28.37 -6.53
C GLU A 116 6.09 -27.10 -6.25
N LYS A 117 5.82 -26.01 -6.98
CA LYS A 117 6.60 -24.76 -6.90
C LYS A 117 5.73 -23.53 -6.68
N THR A 118 4.44 -23.72 -6.43
CA THR A 118 3.45 -22.64 -6.35
C THR A 118 2.65 -22.76 -5.07
N ASN A 119 2.57 -21.69 -4.35
CA ASN A 119 1.89 -21.56 -3.07
C ASN A 119 0.77 -20.51 -3.17
N LEU A 120 -0.36 -20.81 -2.55
CA LEU A 120 -1.44 -19.86 -2.32
C LEU A 120 -1.52 -19.56 -0.84
N ARG A 121 -1.47 -18.30 -0.45
CA ARG A 121 -1.84 -17.86 0.89
C ARG A 121 -3.20 -17.20 0.84
N LEU A 122 -4.07 -17.55 1.79
CA LEU A 122 -5.33 -16.88 2.05
C LEU A 122 -5.16 -16.09 3.34
N GLY A 123 -5.63 -14.84 3.38
CA GLY A 123 -5.42 -13.95 4.50
C GLY A 123 -6.71 -13.33 5.01
N LEU A 124 -6.78 -13.15 6.31
CA LEU A 124 -7.79 -12.38 7.03
C LEU A 124 -7.10 -11.25 7.78
N LYS A 125 -7.71 -10.08 7.77
CA LYS A 125 -7.28 -8.89 8.53
C LYS A 125 -8.40 -8.51 9.49
N GLY A 126 -8.06 -8.12 10.71
CA GLY A 126 -9.04 -7.62 11.68
C GLY A 126 -8.41 -6.56 12.55
N GLY A 127 -9.16 -5.50 12.86
CA GLY A 127 -8.64 -4.43 13.68
C GLY A 127 -9.55 -3.21 13.68
N PHE A 128 -8.96 -2.06 13.89
CA PHE A 128 -9.70 -0.81 13.98
C PHE A 128 -8.90 0.38 13.46
N THR A 129 -9.64 1.42 13.11
CA THR A 129 -9.14 2.76 12.85
C THR A 129 -9.68 3.70 13.92
N ASN A 130 -8.81 4.45 14.55
CA ASN A 130 -9.18 5.58 15.39
C ASN A 130 -8.96 6.87 14.60
N TYR A 131 -10.03 7.60 14.38
CA TYR A 131 -10.03 8.88 13.68
C TYR A 131 -10.15 10.01 14.70
N SER A 132 -9.36 11.06 14.53
CA SER A 132 -9.50 12.29 15.31
C SER A 132 -9.31 13.51 14.41
N HIS A 133 -10.11 14.53 14.63
CA HIS A 133 -10.00 15.81 13.94
C HIS A 133 -9.97 16.92 15.02
N ASN A 134 -8.90 17.68 15.06
CA ASN A 134 -8.74 18.77 16.01
C ASN A 134 -9.13 20.10 15.35
N LEU A 135 -10.31 20.59 15.68
CA LEU A 135 -10.83 21.87 15.19
C LEU A 135 -10.26 23.08 15.96
N GLU A 136 -9.76 22.88 17.20
CA GLU A 136 -9.17 23.97 17.99
C GLU A 136 -7.87 24.53 17.39
N GLU A 137 -7.17 23.75 16.57
CA GLU A 137 -5.98 24.20 15.85
C GLU A 137 -6.31 25.12 14.65
N HIS A 138 -7.59 25.26 14.27
CA HIS A 138 -8.01 26.17 13.23
C HIS A 138 -8.09 27.62 13.74
N ASN A 139 -7.51 28.57 13.00
CA ASN A 139 -7.80 29.99 13.14
C ASN A 139 -9.22 30.26 12.61
N ILE A 140 -10.23 29.95 13.40
CA ILE A 140 -11.64 30.13 13.03
C ILE A 140 -11.94 31.64 13.07
N LEU A 141 -12.31 32.21 11.93
CA LEU A 141 -12.66 33.63 11.81
C LEU A 141 -13.96 33.97 12.56
N ASP A 142 -14.90 33.03 12.64
CA ASP A 142 -16.12 33.11 13.44
C ASP A 142 -16.22 31.90 14.38
N PRO A 143 -15.97 32.08 15.69
CA PRO A 143 -16.08 31.01 16.67
C PRO A 143 -17.50 30.42 16.83
N ASN A 144 -18.52 31.09 16.29
CA ASN A 144 -19.92 30.64 16.36
C ASN A 144 -20.41 30.01 15.04
N ASP A 145 -19.52 29.80 14.06
CA ASP A 145 -19.90 29.14 12.81
C ASP A 145 -20.33 27.69 13.09
N PRO A 146 -21.61 27.33 12.80
CA PRO A 146 -22.12 25.99 13.04
C PRO A 146 -21.32 24.86 12.36
N ALA A 147 -20.59 25.16 11.30
CA ALA A 147 -19.74 24.21 10.58
C ALA A 147 -18.52 23.76 11.42
N PHE A 148 -18.14 24.55 12.42
CA PHE A 148 -17.02 24.27 13.33
C PHE A 148 -17.47 23.90 14.75
N ILE A 149 -18.78 23.83 15.01
CA ILE A 149 -19.33 23.38 16.30
C ILE A 149 -19.40 21.86 16.29
N GLY A 150 -18.35 21.20 16.74
CA GLY A 150 -18.32 19.77 16.94
C GLY A 150 -16.94 19.18 16.74
N GLU A 151 -16.23 18.95 17.83
CA GLU A 151 -15.01 18.17 17.82
C GLU A 151 -15.32 16.70 17.61
N ILE A 152 -14.74 16.09 16.56
CA ILE A 152 -14.57 14.63 16.57
C ILE A 152 -13.29 14.33 17.32
N THR A 153 -13.36 14.29 18.64
CA THR A 153 -12.21 14.01 19.48
C THR A 153 -11.67 12.61 19.23
N HIS A 154 -12.53 11.62 19.08
CA HIS A 154 -12.15 10.24 18.75
C HIS A 154 -13.31 9.45 18.18
N SER A 155 -13.14 8.87 16.99
CA SER A 155 -14.10 7.93 16.42
C SER A 155 -13.42 6.58 16.17
N PHE A 156 -13.86 5.56 16.90
CA PHE A 156 -13.34 4.20 16.80
C PHE A 156 -14.18 3.41 15.80
N LYS A 157 -13.56 2.94 14.72
CA LYS A 157 -14.23 2.17 13.67
C LYS A 157 -13.54 0.81 13.50
N PRO A 158 -14.18 -0.29 13.92
CA PRO A 158 -13.67 -1.63 13.65
C PRO A 158 -13.84 -1.96 12.17
N ASN A 159 -12.90 -2.72 11.62
CA ASN A 159 -12.96 -3.20 10.24
C ASN A 159 -12.30 -4.58 10.12
N PHE A 160 -12.63 -5.28 9.04
CA PHE A 160 -11.98 -6.53 8.68
C PHE A 160 -11.66 -6.54 7.19
N GLY A 161 -10.74 -7.39 6.80
CA GLY A 161 -10.29 -7.50 5.43
C GLY A 161 -9.96 -8.93 5.04
N VAL A 162 -9.86 -9.16 3.75
CA VAL A 162 -9.53 -10.46 3.15
C VAL A 162 -8.48 -10.28 2.07
N GLY A 163 -7.72 -11.34 1.81
CA GLY A 163 -6.73 -11.36 0.75
C GLY A 163 -6.38 -12.75 0.28
N ALA A 164 -5.86 -12.81 -0.93
CA ALA A 164 -5.26 -13.98 -1.54
C ALA A 164 -3.92 -13.58 -2.15
N PHE A 165 -2.92 -14.45 -2.04
CA PHE A 165 -1.58 -14.22 -2.58
C PHE A 165 -1.03 -15.53 -3.14
N LEU A 166 -1.03 -15.64 -4.47
CA LEU A 166 -0.47 -16.75 -5.24
C LEU A 166 0.96 -16.40 -5.62
N TYR A 167 1.92 -17.24 -5.24
CA TYR A 167 3.32 -16.95 -5.51
C TYR A 167 4.14 -18.20 -5.77
N SER A 168 5.21 -18.00 -6.49
CA SER A 168 6.29 -18.95 -6.75
C SER A 168 7.63 -18.29 -6.45
N LYS A 169 8.75 -18.94 -6.71
CA LYS A 169 10.09 -18.35 -6.55
C LYS A 169 10.32 -17.11 -7.42
N LYS A 170 9.61 -16.97 -8.54
CA LYS A 170 9.89 -15.92 -9.54
C LYS A 170 8.69 -15.05 -9.93
N ALA A 171 7.48 -15.35 -9.48
CA ALA A 171 6.30 -14.58 -9.84
C ALA A 171 5.24 -14.64 -8.75
N TYR A 172 4.43 -13.61 -8.69
CA TYR A 172 3.29 -13.54 -7.79
C TYR A 172 2.11 -12.76 -8.39
N VAL A 173 0.92 -13.10 -7.90
CA VAL A 173 -0.31 -12.34 -8.08
C VAL A 173 -1.02 -12.27 -6.74
N GLY A 174 -1.43 -11.08 -6.33
CA GLY A 174 -2.15 -10.83 -5.09
C GLY A 174 -3.44 -10.06 -5.35
N PHE A 175 -4.51 -10.46 -4.66
CA PHE A 175 -5.77 -9.72 -4.62
C PHE A 175 -6.16 -9.50 -3.16
N SER A 176 -6.68 -8.31 -2.83
CA SER A 176 -7.12 -8.04 -1.46
C SER A 176 -8.16 -6.94 -1.37
N ILE A 177 -8.90 -7.01 -0.28
CA ILE A 177 -9.82 -5.99 0.22
C ILE A 177 -9.45 -5.81 1.70
N PRO A 178 -8.49 -4.94 2.04
CA PRO A 178 -7.97 -4.84 3.43
C PRO A 178 -8.95 -4.23 4.42
N LYS A 179 -9.96 -3.51 3.93
CA LYS A 179 -11.10 -2.97 4.70
C LYS A 179 -12.39 -3.19 3.93
N VAL A 180 -13.27 -4.02 4.46
CA VAL A 180 -14.52 -4.44 3.80
C VAL A 180 -15.67 -3.52 4.16
N ILE A 181 -15.69 -3.00 5.40
CA ILE A 181 -16.76 -2.13 5.88
C ILE A 181 -16.46 -0.69 5.43
N ASN A 182 -17.39 -0.09 4.68
CA ASN A 182 -17.40 1.34 4.48
C ASN A 182 -17.90 2.00 5.77
N SER A 183 -17.24 3.00 6.27
CA SER A 183 -17.66 3.74 7.44
C SER A 183 -17.56 5.22 7.22
N ASN A 184 -18.59 5.96 7.64
CA ASN A 184 -18.56 7.42 7.68
C ASN A 184 -18.13 7.87 9.07
N PHE A 185 -17.40 8.96 9.14
CA PHE A 185 -17.12 9.65 10.39
C PHE A 185 -18.17 10.75 10.53
N ASP A 186 -19.27 10.44 11.23
CA ASP A 186 -20.35 11.42 11.44
C ASP A 186 -19.86 12.51 12.40
N ILE A 187 -19.93 13.75 11.96
CA ILE A 187 -19.92 14.90 12.85
C ILE A 187 -21.37 15.07 13.35
N THR A 188 -21.54 15.32 14.63
CA THR A 188 -22.83 15.39 15.33
C THR A 188 -23.74 16.54 14.86
N SER A 189 -23.43 17.26 13.81
CA SER A 189 -24.29 18.28 13.21
C SER A 189 -24.96 17.71 11.95
N GLU A 190 -26.28 17.86 11.86
CA GLU A 190 -27.16 17.28 10.84
C GLU A 190 -26.80 17.55 9.36
N ASN A 191 -25.73 18.29 9.06
CA ASN A 191 -25.40 18.77 7.71
C ASN A 191 -23.97 18.47 7.25
N PHE A 192 -23.14 17.77 8.02
CA PHE A 192 -21.76 17.46 7.62
C PHE A 192 -21.41 16.01 7.91
N SER A 193 -21.22 15.21 6.86
CA SER A 193 -20.59 13.89 6.96
C SER A 193 -19.20 13.95 6.33
N ILE A 194 -18.17 13.60 7.07
CA ILE A 194 -16.85 13.35 6.49
C ILE A 194 -16.89 11.91 5.95
N GLU A 195 -16.63 11.75 4.64
CA GLU A 195 -16.45 10.44 4.06
C GLU A 195 -15.34 9.71 4.81
N GLY A 196 -15.69 8.61 5.43
CA GLY A 196 -14.81 7.80 6.22
C GLY A 196 -13.95 6.86 5.38
N GLU A 197 -13.86 5.62 5.85
CA GLU A 197 -13.13 4.59 5.14
C GLU A 197 -13.95 4.04 3.98
N LEU A 198 -13.41 4.14 2.76
CA LEU A 198 -13.97 3.51 1.57
C LEU A 198 -13.34 2.13 1.37
N ARG A 199 -14.15 1.21 0.83
CA ARG A 199 -13.66 -0.10 0.42
C ARG A 199 -12.77 0.05 -0.81
N HIS A 200 -11.53 -0.41 -0.67
CA HIS A 200 -10.58 -0.48 -1.77
C HIS A 200 -10.33 -1.93 -2.19
N TYR A 201 -10.24 -2.13 -3.49
CA TYR A 201 -9.87 -3.38 -4.12
C TYR A 201 -8.46 -3.23 -4.68
N PHE A 202 -7.57 -4.11 -4.26
CA PHE A 202 -6.18 -4.11 -4.70
C PHE A 202 -5.88 -5.36 -5.52
N LEU A 203 -5.25 -5.15 -6.66
CA LEU A 203 -4.67 -6.21 -7.47
C LEU A 203 -3.20 -5.89 -7.71
N MET A 204 -2.33 -6.87 -7.49
CA MET A 204 -0.90 -6.71 -7.70
C MET A 204 -0.33 -7.92 -8.40
N ALA A 205 0.69 -7.70 -9.22
CA ALA A 205 1.43 -8.77 -9.87
C ALA A 205 2.88 -8.36 -10.06
N GLY A 206 3.78 -9.33 -10.04
CA GLY A 206 5.19 -9.11 -10.30
C GLY A 206 5.90 -10.39 -10.67
N ALA A 207 7.02 -10.21 -11.36
CA ALA A 207 7.88 -11.33 -11.73
C ALA A 207 9.35 -10.92 -11.61
N VAL A 208 10.24 -11.92 -11.48
CA VAL A 208 11.68 -11.72 -11.44
C VAL A 208 12.31 -12.44 -12.60
N PHE A 209 13.11 -11.72 -13.37
CA PHE A 209 13.86 -12.21 -14.52
C PHE A 209 15.36 -12.11 -14.21
N ASP A 210 16.08 -13.23 -14.36
CA ASP A 210 17.54 -13.23 -14.28
C ASP A 210 18.08 -12.68 -15.61
N LEU A 211 18.80 -11.55 -15.56
CA LEU A 211 19.46 -10.94 -16.73
C LEU A 211 20.94 -11.31 -16.82
N GLY A 212 21.47 -12.03 -15.84
CA GLY A 212 22.84 -12.48 -15.71
C GLY A 212 23.13 -12.97 -14.31
N GLU A 213 24.38 -13.34 -14.02
CA GLU A 213 24.77 -13.88 -12.71
C GLU A 213 24.56 -12.87 -11.56
N ASN A 214 24.72 -11.59 -11.82
CA ASN A 214 24.70 -10.53 -10.82
C ASN A 214 23.59 -9.50 -11.02
N LEU A 215 22.67 -9.74 -11.95
CA LEU A 215 21.62 -8.79 -12.31
C LEU A 215 20.29 -9.48 -12.47
N LYS A 216 19.27 -8.99 -11.75
CA LYS A 216 17.88 -9.41 -11.91
C LYS A 216 17.01 -8.19 -12.16
N PHE A 217 15.92 -8.40 -12.90
CA PHE A 217 14.91 -7.40 -13.17
C PHE A 217 13.57 -7.83 -12.60
N LYS A 218 12.93 -6.96 -11.82
CA LYS A 218 11.62 -7.18 -11.21
C LYS A 218 10.64 -6.12 -11.68
N PRO A 219 9.88 -6.33 -12.76
CA PRO A 219 8.69 -5.55 -13.06
C PRO A 219 7.57 -5.88 -12.07
N THR A 220 6.81 -4.85 -11.65
CA THR A 220 5.60 -5.01 -10.86
C THR A 220 4.51 -4.11 -11.40
N ALA A 221 3.27 -4.57 -11.31
CA ALA A 221 2.08 -3.80 -11.58
C ALA A 221 1.16 -3.86 -10.36
N PHE A 222 0.55 -2.75 -10.04
CA PHE A 222 -0.38 -2.62 -8.93
C PHE A 222 -1.57 -1.78 -9.36
N THR A 223 -2.75 -2.16 -8.92
CA THR A 223 -3.99 -1.47 -9.22
C THR A 223 -4.77 -1.27 -7.94
N LYS A 224 -5.27 -0.05 -7.75
CA LYS A 224 -6.21 0.33 -6.71
C LYS A 224 -7.51 0.79 -7.36
N ALA A 225 -8.63 0.23 -6.92
CA ALA A 225 -9.96 0.64 -7.31
C ALA A 225 -10.85 0.79 -6.09
N SER A 226 -11.74 1.78 -6.09
CA SER A 226 -12.84 1.89 -5.14
C SER A 226 -14.13 2.18 -5.90
N PHE A 227 -15.25 1.66 -5.39
CA PHE A 227 -16.56 1.83 -6.00
C PHE A 227 -17.48 2.45 -4.95
N THR A 228 -17.94 3.67 -5.19
CA THR A 228 -18.96 4.36 -4.40
C THR A 228 -20.24 4.46 -5.21
N SER A 229 -21.37 4.59 -4.55
CA SER A 229 -22.69 4.70 -5.21
C SER A 229 -22.86 6.03 -5.98
N GLU A 230 -22.13 7.05 -5.66
CA GLU A 230 -22.33 8.42 -6.18
C GLU A 230 -21.35 8.83 -7.26
N SER A 231 -20.14 8.28 -7.25
CA SER A 231 -19.16 8.50 -8.33
C SER A 231 -18.05 7.45 -8.24
N GLY A 232 -17.71 6.84 -9.37
CA GLY A 232 -16.57 5.92 -9.43
C GLY A 232 -15.27 6.67 -9.19
N THR A 233 -14.50 6.23 -8.20
CA THR A 233 -13.12 6.71 -8.06
C THR A 233 -12.30 6.19 -9.24
N PRO A 234 -11.44 7.01 -9.86
CA PRO A 234 -10.62 6.54 -10.96
C PRO A 234 -9.76 5.36 -10.53
N VAL A 235 -9.72 4.34 -11.37
CA VAL A 235 -8.82 3.20 -11.15
C VAL A 235 -7.39 3.70 -11.31
N GLN A 236 -6.58 3.52 -10.28
CA GLN A 236 -5.17 3.90 -10.27
C GLN A 236 -4.30 2.70 -10.64
N PHE A 237 -3.33 2.92 -11.50
CA PHE A 237 -2.33 1.94 -11.87
C PHE A 237 -0.93 2.44 -11.53
N ASP A 238 -0.16 1.59 -10.86
CA ASP A 238 1.25 1.82 -10.56
C ASP A 238 2.08 0.76 -11.28
N PHE A 239 3.08 1.19 -12.02
CA PHE A 239 4.05 0.33 -12.67
C PHE A 239 5.43 0.61 -12.11
N THR A 240 6.15 -0.46 -11.75
CA THR A 240 7.49 -0.31 -11.20
C THR A 240 8.45 -1.26 -11.92
N GLY A 241 9.64 -0.78 -12.25
CA GLY A 241 10.74 -1.60 -12.74
C GLY A 241 11.91 -1.49 -11.77
N ASN A 242 12.29 -2.60 -11.14
CA ASN A 242 13.40 -2.63 -10.19
C ASN A 242 14.51 -3.57 -10.70
N PHE A 243 15.76 -3.13 -10.58
CA PHE A 243 16.94 -3.94 -10.86
C PHE A 243 17.62 -4.30 -9.55
N LEU A 244 17.96 -5.57 -9.39
CA LEU A 244 18.71 -6.10 -8.25
C LEU A 244 20.14 -6.40 -8.69
N PHE A 245 21.09 -5.74 -8.09
CA PHE A 245 22.51 -5.91 -8.33
C PHE A 245 23.16 -6.74 -7.22
N LYS A 246 23.85 -7.81 -7.58
CA LYS A 246 24.62 -8.69 -6.68
C LYS A 246 23.85 -9.11 -5.42
N GLU A 247 22.55 -9.35 -5.55
CA GLU A 247 21.63 -9.73 -4.46
C GLU A 247 21.58 -8.72 -3.27
N LYS A 248 22.06 -7.48 -3.46
CA LYS A 248 22.21 -6.49 -2.38
C LYS A 248 21.60 -5.13 -2.68
N LEU A 249 21.73 -4.62 -3.87
CA LEU A 249 21.29 -3.27 -4.22
C LEU A 249 20.11 -3.32 -5.18
N TRP A 250 18.97 -2.82 -4.75
CA TRP A 250 17.82 -2.54 -5.60
C TRP A 250 17.87 -1.09 -6.08
N LEU A 251 17.72 -0.89 -7.37
CA LEU A 251 17.47 0.42 -7.97
C LEU A 251 16.26 0.30 -8.89
N GLY A 252 15.32 1.22 -8.76
CA GLY A 252 14.09 1.16 -9.52
C GLY A 252 13.47 2.51 -9.84
N ALA A 253 12.52 2.46 -10.76
CA ALA A 253 11.67 3.60 -11.08
C ALA A 253 10.20 3.15 -11.05
N MET A 254 9.33 4.08 -10.66
CA MET A 254 7.90 3.90 -10.55
C MET A 254 7.18 4.97 -11.36
N TYR A 255 6.08 4.58 -11.97
CA TYR A 255 5.10 5.49 -12.58
C TYR A 255 3.70 5.16 -12.07
N ARG A 256 3.02 6.17 -11.54
CA ARG A 256 1.63 6.12 -11.08
C ARG A 256 0.77 6.97 -11.99
N THR A 257 -0.23 6.34 -12.59
CA THR A 257 -1.10 7.02 -13.56
C THR A 257 -1.82 8.20 -12.94
N GLY A 258 -1.69 9.37 -13.58
CA GLY A 258 -2.38 10.59 -13.19
C GLY A 258 -1.90 11.24 -11.87
N ASP A 259 -0.80 10.76 -11.28
CA ASP A 259 -0.32 11.24 -9.98
C ASP A 259 1.19 11.58 -9.99
N SER A 260 2.07 10.59 -10.19
CA SER A 260 3.49 10.80 -9.95
C SER A 260 4.38 9.81 -10.71
N PHE A 261 5.67 10.15 -10.79
CA PHE A 261 6.74 9.22 -11.09
C PHE A 261 7.81 9.30 -10.00
N GLY A 262 8.55 8.22 -9.78
CA GLY A 262 9.51 8.19 -8.69
C GLY A 262 10.66 7.23 -8.91
N PHE A 263 11.63 7.33 -8.00
CA PHE A 263 12.81 6.47 -7.98
C PHE A 263 12.92 5.77 -6.62
N ILE A 264 13.44 4.56 -6.64
CA ILE A 264 13.58 3.69 -5.48
C ILE A 264 15.03 3.21 -5.42
N ALA A 265 15.62 3.28 -4.25
CA ALA A 265 16.91 2.68 -3.95
C ALA A 265 16.84 1.93 -2.62
N GLN A 266 17.28 0.67 -2.59
CA GLN A 266 17.33 -0.11 -1.35
C GLN A 266 18.61 -0.91 -1.29
N PHE A 267 19.16 -1.04 -0.10
CA PHE A 267 20.37 -1.81 0.16
C PHE A 267 20.13 -2.84 1.26
N LEU A 268 20.56 -4.08 1.01
CA LEU A 268 20.49 -5.19 1.94
C LEU A 268 21.85 -5.38 2.63
N PHE A 269 21.88 -5.08 3.94
CA PHE A 269 23.04 -5.25 4.81
C PHE A 269 23.00 -6.62 5.47
N ALA A 270 24.10 -7.37 5.40
CA ALA A 270 24.29 -8.65 6.11
C ALA A 270 23.10 -9.62 6.00
N GLU A 271 22.38 -9.61 4.88
CA GLU A 271 21.25 -10.48 4.55
C GLU A 271 20.01 -10.37 5.49
N LYS A 272 20.01 -9.43 6.39
CA LYS A 272 18.98 -9.29 7.44
C LYS A 272 18.37 -7.90 7.53
N LEU A 273 19.20 -6.88 7.35
CA LEU A 273 18.80 -5.48 7.46
C LEU A 273 18.69 -4.87 6.06
N ARG A 274 17.51 -4.38 5.71
CA ARG A 274 17.27 -3.64 4.47
C ARG A 274 16.95 -2.19 4.80
N VAL A 275 17.61 -1.29 4.11
CA VAL A 275 17.31 0.15 4.18
C VAL A 275 16.93 0.61 2.80
N GLY A 276 15.82 1.30 2.68
CA GLY A 276 15.27 1.82 1.44
C GLY A 276 14.94 3.29 1.50
N TYR A 277 15.10 3.94 0.38
CA TYR A 277 14.67 5.31 0.14
C TYR A 277 13.94 5.39 -1.19
N ALA A 278 12.85 6.15 -1.22
CA ALA A 278 12.18 6.49 -2.46
C ALA A 278 11.84 7.98 -2.49
N ILE A 279 11.76 8.52 -3.69
CA ILE A 279 11.34 9.88 -3.95
C ILE A 279 10.37 9.89 -5.13
N ASP A 280 9.23 10.59 -4.97
CA ASP A 280 8.22 10.77 -6.01
C ASP A 280 8.10 12.24 -6.38
N PHE A 281 7.86 12.49 -7.65
CA PHE A 281 7.58 13.81 -8.20
C PHE A 281 6.16 13.83 -8.77
N SER A 282 5.33 14.73 -8.27
CA SER A 282 3.96 14.89 -8.75
C SER A 282 3.92 15.32 -10.22
N THR A 283 3.05 14.71 -11.02
CA THR A 283 2.77 15.12 -12.41
C THR A 283 1.57 16.05 -12.51
N THR A 284 0.82 16.23 -11.43
CA THR A 284 -0.33 17.12 -11.31
C THR A 284 0.09 18.57 -11.05
N ASN A 285 -0.87 19.49 -10.98
CA ASN A 285 -0.61 20.89 -10.65
C ASN A 285 0.04 21.11 -9.29
N LEU A 286 -0.07 20.16 -8.38
CA LEU A 286 0.60 20.17 -7.07
C LEU A 286 2.12 20.22 -7.16
N ARG A 287 2.72 19.83 -8.30
CA ARG A 287 4.19 19.91 -8.53
C ARG A 287 4.79 21.29 -8.30
N HIS A 288 3.99 22.35 -8.45
CA HIS A 288 4.43 23.75 -8.29
C HIS A 288 4.51 24.18 -6.83
N TYR A 289 3.93 23.41 -5.91
CA TYR A 289 3.76 23.75 -4.50
C TYR A 289 4.48 22.80 -3.54
N ASN A 290 5.18 21.78 -4.07
CA ASN A 290 5.90 20.82 -3.23
C ASN A 290 7.26 20.45 -3.82
N ASN A 291 8.15 19.95 -2.96
CA ASN A 291 9.50 19.52 -3.30
C ASN A 291 9.60 17.99 -3.51
N GLY A 292 8.48 17.34 -3.84
CA GLY A 292 8.40 15.90 -3.98
C GLY A 292 7.91 15.20 -2.71
N THR A 293 7.79 13.88 -2.81
CA THR A 293 7.39 13.00 -1.73
C THR A 293 8.56 12.10 -1.37
N HIS A 294 8.90 12.03 -0.09
CA HIS A 294 10.04 11.25 0.40
C HIS A 294 9.56 10.07 1.23
N GLU A 295 10.17 8.92 1.04
CA GLU A 295 9.84 7.69 1.74
C GLU A 295 11.11 6.97 2.19
N VAL A 296 11.20 6.67 3.49
CA VAL A 296 12.31 5.92 4.09
C VAL A 296 11.76 4.62 4.66
N MET A 297 12.42 3.52 4.39
CA MET A 297 12.04 2.20 4.87
C MET A 297 13.24 1.51 5.52
N ILE A 298 12.99 0.86 6.65
CA ILE A 298 13.95 -0.04 7.32
C ILE A 298 13.23 -1.33 7.63
N SER A 299 13.78 -2.46 7.20
CA SER A 299 13.26 -3.78 7.56
C SER A 299 14.36 -4.69 8.10
N TYR A 300 13.97 -5.57 9.02
CA TYR A 300 14.88 -6.50 9.66
C TYR A 300 14.25 -7.88 9.76
N GLU A 301 15.02 -8.93 9.37
CA GLU A 301 14.60 -10.33 9.38
C GLU A 301 15.39 -11.13 10.42
N LEU A 302 14.67 -11.78 11.33
CA LEU A 302 15.23 -12.72 12.30
C LEU A 302 14.98 -14.15 11.82
N LYS A 303 16.03 -14.79 11.26
CA LYS A 303 15.99 -16.18 10.83
C LYS A 303 16.31 -17.08 12.03
N PHE A 304 15.34 -17.89 12.43
CA PHE A 304 15.50 -18.84 13.54
C PHE A 304 16.09 -20.21 13.11
N ARG A 305 16.11 -20.49 11.80
CA ARG A 305 16.64 -21.75 11.24
C ARG A 305 17.77 -21.48 10.26
N LYS A 306 18.77 -22.38 10.24
CA LYS A 306 19.90 -22.39 9.30
C LYS A 306 19.58 -23.06 7.95
N GLU A 307 18.40 -23.62 7.77
CA GLU A 307 18.02 -24.24 6.50
C GLU A 307 17.88 -23.19 5.41
N GLU A 308 18.21 -23.57 4.18
CA GLU A 308 18.06 -22.71 3.01
C GLU A 308 16.60 -22.25 2.90
N VAL A 309 16.38 -21.03 3.31
CA VAL A 309 15.08 -20.39 3.20
C VAL A 309 14.79 -20.21 1.71
N VAL A 310 13.83 -20.98 1.22
CA VAL A 310 13.35 -20.91 -0.16
C VAL A 310 12.43 -19.70 -0.35
N SER A 311 12.50 -18.74 0.60
CA SER A 311 11.72 -17.49 0.48
C SER A 311 12.16 -16.75 -0.76
N PRO A 312 11.23 -16.31 -1.58
CA PRO A 312 11.52 -15.37 -2.64
C PRO A 312 11.89 -14.03 -2.01
N ARG A 313 13.18 -13.85 -1.67
CA ARG A 313 13.76 -12.57 -1.21
C ARG A 313 13.50 -11.41 -2.18
N TYR A 314 12.79 -11.71 -3.24
CA TYR A 314 12.46 -10.81 -4.32
C TYR A 314 11.09 -10.13 -4.17
N PHE A 315 10.26 -10.60 -3.23
CA PHE A 315 8.89 -10.08 -3.04
C PHE A 315 8.69 -9.47 -1.67
#